data_0072b7bff9e3734a55b9ebe4c3d6fa60
#
_entry.id   0072b7bff9e3734a55b9ebe4c3d6fa60
#
_cell.length_a   1.000
_cell.length_b   1.000
_cell.length_c   1.000
_cell.angle_alpha   90.00
_cell.angle_beta   90.00
_cell.angle_gamma   90.00
#
_symmetry.space_group_name_H-M   'P 1'
#
loop_
_entity.id
_entity.type
_entity.pdbx_description
1 polymer ?
#
loop_
_entity_poly.entity_id
_entity_poly.type
_entity_poly.pdbx_seq_one_letter_code
_entity_poly.pdbx_strand_id
1 'polypeptide(L)' 'MKRYNMVEAAKLLRVTRQTLYNWINRGWVKPGRDYKNFPVFTEADMRKIKNWKETIR' A
#
# COMPACT_ATOMS: atom_id res chain seq x y z
N MET A 1 -11.68 6.26 -11.13
CA MET A 1 -10.47 6.25 -10.29
C MET A 1 -10.18 4.83 -9.85
N LYS A 2 -8.95 4.39 -10.06
CA LYS A 2 -8.59 3.02 -9.74
C LYS A 2 -8.19 2.88 -8.29
N ARG A 3 -8.66 1.82 -7.64
CA ARG A 3 -8.32 1.54 -6.25
C ARG A 3 -7.77 0.13 -6.15
N TYR A 4 -6.90 -0.07 -5.20
CA TYR A 4 -6.24 -1.36 -4.98
C TYR A 4 -6.49 -1.80 -3.54
N ASN A 5 -6.84 -3.07 -3.35
CA ASN A 5 -6.93 -3.62 -2.01
C ASN A 5 -5.55 -4.11 -1.55
N MET A 6 -5.48 -4.66 -0.34
CA MET A 6 -4.20 -5.12 0.21
C MET A 6 -3.53 -6.17 -0.66
N VAL A 7 -4.31 -7.11 -1.17
CA VAL A 7 -3.77 -8.19 -1.99
C VAL A 7 -3.18 -7.64 -3.28
N GLU A 8 -3.94 -6.79 -3.96
CA GLU A 8 -3.49 -6.20 -5.23
C GLU A 8 -2.29 -5.30 -5.01
N ALA A 9 -2.32 -4.48 -3.95
CA ALA A 9 -1.21 -3.59 -3.65
C ALA A 9 0.07 -4.38 -3.37
N ALA A 10 -0.03 -5.44 -2.57
CA ALA A 10 1.13 -6.28 -2.27
C ALA A 10 1.71 -6.91 -3.53
N LYS A 11 0.84 -7.40 -4.41
CA LYS A 11 1.30 -7.99 -5.68
C LYS A 11 2.03 -6.99 -6.55
N LEU A 12 1.45 -5.79 -6.69
CA LEU A 12 2.05 -4.76 -7.53
C LEU A 12 3.37 -4.26 -6.96
N LEU A 13 3.49 -4.22 -5.65
CA LEU A 13 4.72 -3.82 -4.99
C LEU A 13 5.72 -4.97 -4.85
N ARG A 14 5.33 -6.17 -5.23
CA ARG A 14 6.16 -7.37 -5.15
C ARG A 14 6.59 -7.68 -3.72
N VAL A 15 5.67 -7.52 -2.80
CA VAL A 15 5.90 -7.84 -1.39
C VAL A 15 4.74 -8.71 -0.91
N THR A 16 4.92 -9.32 0.26
CA THR A 16 3.85 -10.08 0.89
C THR A 16 2.89 -9.12 1.58
N ARG A 17 1.67 -9.60 1.84
CA ARG A 17 0.71 -8.81 2.61
C ARG A 17 1.25 -8.52 4.00
N GLN A 18 1.95 -9.47 4.58
CA GLN A 18 2.54 -9.29 5.91
C GLN A 18 3.51 -8.12 5.92
N THR A 19 4.38 -8.05 4.91
CA THR A 19 5.33 -6.94 4.79
C THR A 19 4.59 -5.60 4.67
N LEU A 20 3.54 -5.57 3.85
CA LEU A 20 2.75 -4.35 3.67
C LEU A 20 2.07 -3.93 4.97
N TYR A 21 1.51 -4.89 5.71
CA TYR A 21 0.92 -4.62 7.02
C TYR A 21 1.94 -4.05 8.00
N ASN A 22 3.15 -4.61 8.00
CA ASN A 22 4.22 -4.10 8.86
C ASN A 22 4.53 -2.65 8.55
N TRP A 23 4.59 -2.30 7.28
CA TRP A 23 4.82 -0.92 6.87
C TRP A 23 3.71 0.01 7.34
N ILE A 24 2.47 -0.44 7.26
CA ILE A 24 1.32 0.33 7.72
C ILE A 24 1.39 0.52 9.24
N ASN A 25 1.71 -0.54 9.98
CA ASN A 25 1.79 -0.48 11.43
C ASN A 25 2.91 0.46 11.89
N ARG A 26 3.99 0.53 11.15
CA ARG A 26 5.10 1.44 11.47
C ARG A 26 4.82 2.88 11.07
N GLY A 27 3.73 3.11 10.35
CA GLY A 27 3.38 4.44 9.89
C GLY A 27 4.11 4.89 8.63
N TRP A 28 4.83 3.99 8.00
CA TRP A 28 5.55 4.32 6.76
C TRP A 28 4.62 4.42 5.57
N VAL A 29 3.55 3.65 5.60
CA VAL A 29 2.54 3.62 4.54
C VAL A 29 1.19 3.92 5.17
N LYS A 30 0.45 4.85 4.58
CA LYS A 30 -0.86 5.24 5.10
C LYS A 30 -1.92 4.98 4.02
N PRO A 31 -2.64 3.87 4.11
CA PRO A 31 -3.71 3.58 3.16
C PRO A 31 -4.94 4.44 3.46
N GLY A 32 -5.70 4.72 2.42
CA GLY A 32 -7.03 5.26 2.60
C GLY A 32 -7.97 4.19 3.11
N ARG A 33 -9.21 4.56 3.36
CA ARG A 33 -10.23 3.62 3.79
C ARG A 33 -11.48 3.81 2.96
N ASP A 34 -12.14 2.71 2.64
CA ASP A 34 -13.41 2.79 1.96
C ASP A 34 -14.55 2.88 2.99
N TYR A 35 -15.79 2.85 2.49
CA TYR A 35 -16.95 3.00 3.36
C TYR A 35 -17.11 1.83 4.35
N LYS A 36 -16.47 0.69 4.08
CA LYS A 36 -16.45 -0.46 4.98
C LYS A 36 -15.24 -0.46 5.90
N ASN A 37 -14.46 0.61 5.87
CA ASN A 37 -13.27 0.76 6.69
C ASN A 37 -12.15 -0.22 6.32
N PHE A 38 -12.16 -0.75 5.11
CA PHE A 38 -11.07 -1.58 4.61
C PHE A 38 -9.96 -0.71 4.04
N PRO A 39 -8.70 -1.09 4.21
CA PRO A 39 -7.59 -0.33 3.62
C PRO A 39 -7.63 -0.44 2.10
N VAL A 40 -7.54 0.71 1.44
CA VAL A 40 -7.48 0.78 -0.01
C VAL A 40 -6.37 1.75 -0.41
N PHE A 41 -5.81 1.54 -1.58
CA PHE A 41 -4.76 2.39 -2.12
C PHE A 41 -5.21 2.97 -3.44
N THR A 42 -4.92 4.24 -3.66
CA THR A 42 -5.15 4.88 -4.97
C THR A 42 -3.89 4.75 -5.81
N GLU A 43 -3.99 5.12 -7.08
CA GLU A 43 -2.82 5.12 -7.95
C GLU A 43 -1.73 6.05 -7.42
N ALA A 44 -2.12 7.18 -6.85
CA ALA A 44 -1.16 8.11 -6.27
C ALA A 44 -0.45 7.48 -5.08
N ASP A 45 -1.20 6.77 -4.23
CA ASP A 45 -0.62 6.08 -3.09
C ASP A 45 0.37 5.02 -3.56
N MET A 46 -0.01 4.23 -4.57
CA MET A 46 0.86 3.19 -5.11
C MET A 46 2.15 3.77 -5.65
N ARG A 47 2.06 4.90 -6.34
CA ARG A 47 3.22 5.58 -6.89
C ARG A 47 4.17 6.03 -5.78
N LYS A 48 3.60 6.63 -4.73
CA LYS A 48 4.41 7.08 -3.59
C LYS A 48 5.11 5.92 -2.90
N ILE A 49 4.40 4.84 -2.69
CA ILE A 49 4.97 3.66 -2.03
C ILE A 49 6.07 3.04 -2.88
N LYS A 50 5.84 2.95 -4.18
CA LYS A 50 6.82 2.40 -5.10
C LYS A 50 8.10 3.23 -5.10
N ASN A 51 7.99 4.55 -5.16
CA ASN A 51 9.15 5.43 -5.11
C ASN A 51 9.89 5.29 -3.79
N TRP A 52 9.15 5.26 -2.69
CA TRP A 52 9.75 5.09 -1.37
C TRP A 52 10.47 3.75 -1.26
N LYS A 53 9.84 2.69 -1.76
CA LYS A 53 10.42 1.35 -1.72
C LYS A 53 11.70 1.27 -2.52
N GLU A 54 11.77 1.94 -3.66
CA GLU A 54 12.97 1.97 -4.49
C GLU A 54 14.10 2.77 -3.84
N THR A 55 13.76 3.74 -3.01
CA THR A 55 14.73 4.57 -2.30
C THR A 55 15.39 3.80 -1.17
N ILE A 56 14.63 2.99 -0.45
CA ILE A 56 15.19 2.15 0.63
C ILE A 56 15.63 0.82 0.05
N ARG A 57 16.71 0.33 0.54
CA ARG A 57 17.24 -0.97 0.10
C ARG A 57 17.59 -1.83 1.26
#